data_8ca43cf94d604aa0d9c9079c4e9f4fa8
#
_entry.id   8ca43cf94d604aa0d9c9079c4e9f4fa8
#
_cell.length_a   1.000
_cell.length_b   1.000
_cell.length_c   1.000
_cell.angle_alpha   90.00
_cell.angle_beta   90.00
_cell.angle_gamma   90.00
#
_symmetry.space_group_name_H-M   'P 1'
#
loop_
_entity.id
_entity.type
_entity.pdbx_description
1 polymer ?
#
loop_
_entity_poly.entity_id
_entity_poly.type
_entity_poly.pdbx_seq_one_letter_code
_entity_poly.pdbx_strand_id
1 'polypeptide(L)'
;KCFAAVLIVRAIYHGSNILPLLMMYAGAGVTLGHNFPFYMNFKGGKGIAVMAALVVSNCFWHLPYSSILFFVTLAFFLVPVLVTRYVSLGSLLAYAVFFIQMVIFGQLGWFDMAKGAVYELYVITFLLTALAWYRHRANIKRLLNGTENKFGSKK
;
A
#
# COMPACT_ATOMS: atom_id res chain seq x y z
N LYS A 1 6.34 -11.10 -6.11
CA LYS A 1 7.28 -10.14 -6.75
C LYS A 1 7.59 -8.97 -5.80
N CYS A 2 6.59 -8.23 -5.28
CA CYS A 2 6.83 -7.11 -4.37
C CYS A 2 7.58 -7.54 -3.10
N PHE A 3 7.10 -8.57 -2.43
CA PHE A 3 7.75 -9.13 -1.25
C PHE A 3 9.23 -9.47 -1.51
N ALA A 4 9.53 -10.13 -2.63
CA ALA A 4 10.92 -10.46 -3.00
C ALA A 4 11.75 -9.19 -3.26
N ALA A 5 11.23 -8.21 -4.00
CA ALA A 5 11.95 -6.96 -4.28
C ALA A 5 12.28 -6.20 -2.98
N VAL A 6 11.33 -6.10 -2.06
CA VAL A 6 11.54 -5.43 -0.77
C VAL A 6 12.54 -6.20 0.11
N LEU A 7 12.48 -7.54 0.14
CA LEU A 7 13.46 -8.35 0.87
C LEU A 7 14.88 -8.23 0.31
N ILE A 8 15.04 -8.18 -1.02
CA ILE A 8 16.35 -7.96 -1.65
C ILE A 8 16.92 -6.60 -1.25
N VAL A 9 16.11 -5.52 -1.35
CA VAL A 9 16.53 -4.19 -0.92
C VAL A 9 16.93 -4.19 0.57
N ARG A 10 16.13 -4.84 1.42
CA ARG A 10 16.45 -4.98 2.83
C ARG A 10 17.77 -5.73 3.07
N ALA A 11 18.01 -6.82 2.33
CA ALA A 11 19.24 -7.61 2.49
C ALA A 11 20.49 -6.82 2.07
N ILE A 12 20.40 -6.03 0.99
CA ILE A 12 21.51 -5.24 0.48
C ILE A 12 21.77 -4.00 1.36
N TYR A 13 20.72 -3.33 1.83
CA TYR A 13 20.80 -2.02 2.51
C TYR A 13 20.43 -2.09 3.99
N HIS A 14 20.61 -3.25 4.67
CA HIS A 14 20.20 -3.47 6.05
C HIS A 14 20.80 -2.48 7.08
N GLY A 15 21.95 -1.88 6.80
CA GLY A 15 22.59 -0.86 7.64
C GLY A 15 22.30 0.60 7.23
N SER A 16 21.42 0.82 6.26
CA SER A 16 21.14 2.17 5.75
C SER A 16 20.11 2.88 6.63
N ASN A 17 20.40 4.13 7.01
CA ASN A 17 19.47 5.01 7.74
C ASN A 17 18.22 5.37 6.92
N ILE A 18 18.23 5.16 5.59
CA ILE A 18 17.10 5.43 4.71
C ILE A 18 16.44 4.13 4.20
N LEU A 19 16.68 3.01 4.87
CA LEU A 19 16.13 1.72 4.46
C LEU A 19 14.61 1.74 4.23
N PRO A 20 13.76 2.39 5.08
CA PRO A 20 12.32 2.49 4.82
C PRO A 20 11.99 3.14 3.49
N LEU A 21 12.70 4.19 3.17
CA LEU A 21 12.52 4.91 1.91
C LEU A 21 12.91 4.02 0.72
N LEU A 22 14.02 3.29 0.80
CA LEU A 22 14.46 2.37 -0.25
C LEU A 22 13.47 1.22 -0.46
N MET A 23 12.93 0.67 0.62
CA MET A 23 11.88 -0.35 0.56
C MET A 23 10.59 0.20 -0.09
N MET A 24 10.24 1.46 0.20
CA MET A 24 9.09 2.12 -0.42
C MET A 24 9.32 2.34 -1.93
N TYR A 25 10.51 2.73 -2.35
CA TYR A 25 10.87 2.83 -3.78
C TYR A 25 10.76 1.48 -4.49
N ALA A 26 11.24 0.40 -3.87
CA ALA A 26 11.10 -0.93 -4.43
C ALA A 26 9.61 -1.31 -4.60
N GLY A 27 8.79 -1.04 -3.57
CA GLY A 27 7.35 -1.23 -3.62
C GLY A 27 6.67 -0.38 -4.70
N ALA A 28 7.08 0.89 -4.85
CA ALA A 28 6.59 1.79 -5.88
C ALA A 28 6.92 1.27 -7.28
N GLY A 29 8.15 0.84 -7.53
CA GLY A 29 8.56 0.27 -8.81
C GLY A 29 7.74 -0.97 -9.19
N VAL A 30 7.53 -1.88 -8.23
CA VAL A 30 6.69 -3.06 -8.47
C VAL A 30 5.22 -2.68 -8.69
N THR A 31 4.70 -1.67 -7.97
CA THR A 31 3.34 -1.18 -8.15
C THR A 31 3.14 -0.60 -9.55
N LEU A 32 4.07 0.22 -10.01
CA LEU A 32 4.05 0.79 -11.37
C LEU A 32 4.11 -0.31 -12.44
N GLY A 33 5.04 -1.27 -12.30
CA GLY A 33 5.14 -2.40 -13.21
C GLY A 33 3.91 -3.32 -13.21
N HIS A 34 3.22 -3.45 -12.06
CA HIS A 34 1.96 -4.18 -11.97
C HIS A 34 0.78 -3.42 -12.60
N ASN A 35 0.72 -2.12 -12.40
CA ASN A 35 -0.38 -1.27 -12.88
C ASN A 35 -0.26 -0.97 -14.38
N PHE A 36 0.97 -0.89 -14.89
CA PHE A 36 1.29 -0.51 -16.26
C PHE A 36 2.26 -1.48 -16.93
N PRO A 37 1.95 -2.79 -17.01
CA PRO A 37 2.84 -3.76 -17.63
C PRO A 37 2.93 -3.52 -19.14
N PHE A 38 4.14 -3.27 -19.65
CA PHE A 38 4.36 -2.98 -21.08
C PHE A 38 3.91 -4.13 -22.00
N TYR A 39 4.08 -5.37 -21.55
CA TYR A 39 3.68 -6.59 -22.28
C TYR A 39 2.16 -6.82 -22.33
N MET A 40 1.36 -6.00 -21.61
CA MET A 40 -0.11 -6.02 -21.63
C MET A 40 -0.68 -4.67 -22.13
N ASN A 41 0.03 -3.98 -23.01
CA ASN A 41 -0.36 -2.65 -23.49
C ASN A 41 -0.72 -1.66 -22.37
N PHE A 42 0.06 -1.69 -21.28
CA PHE A 42 -0.11 -0.86 -20.08
C PHE A 42 -1.46 -1.02 -19.36
N LYS A 43 -2.18 -2.13 -19.61
CA LYS A 43 -3.47 -2.45 -18.98
C LYS A 43 -3.27 -3.49 -17.87
N GLY A 44 -2.78 -3.05 -16.72
CA GLY A 44 -2.53 -3.90 -15.56
C GLY A 44 -3.60 -3.83 -14.47
N GLY A 45 -3.27 -4.37 -13.31
CA GLY A 45 -4.14 -4.43 -12.13
C GLY A 45 -4.30 -3.10 -11.39
N LYS A 46 -4.84 -3.16 -10.18
CA LYS A 46 -5.08 -2.01 -9.30
C LYS A 46 -4.05 -1.88 -8.15
N GLY A 47 -3.14 -2.84 -8.03
CA GLY A 47 -2.04 -2.80 -7.08
C GLY A 47 -2.34 -3.30 -5.66
N ILE A 48 -3.56 -3.79 -5.36
CA ILE A 48 -3.93 -4.21 -3.99
C ILE A 48 -3.04 -5.32 -3.44
N ALA A 49 -2.79 -6.35 -4.23
CA ALA A 49 -1.90 -7.45 -3.81
C ALA A 49 -0.44 -6.98 -3.64
N VAL A 50 -0.03 -5.96 -4.40
CA VAL A 50 1.31 -5.36 -4.28
C VAL A 50 1.41 -4.56 -2.98
N MET A 51 0.37 -3.77 -2.66
CA MET A 51 0.30 -3.05 -1.38
C MET A 51 0.29 -4.01 -0.19
N ALA A 52 -0.53 -5.06 -0.25
CA ALA A 52 -0.56 -6.07 0.81
C ALA A 52 0.83 -6.69 1.03
N ALA A 53 1.55 -7.01 -0.06
CA ALA A 53 2.91 -7.52 0.03
C ALA A 53 3.89 -6.48 0.60
N LEU A 54 3.73 -5.19 0.28
CA LEU A 54 4.54 -4.11 0.84
C LEU A 54 4.29 -3.96 2.35
N VAL A 55 3.03 -3.95 2.77
CA VAL A 55 2.65 -3.89 4.19
C VAL A 55 3.21 -5.07 4.96
N VAL A 56 3.05 -6.31 4.45
CA VAL A 56 3.61 -7.52 5.06
C VAL A 56 5.14 -7.45 5.13
N SER A 57 5.80 -6.96 4.08
CA SER A 57 7.26 -6.84 4.08
C SER A 57 7.77 -5.89 5.17
N ASN A 58 7.01 -4.84 5.47
CA ASN A 58 7.33 -3.90 6.54
C ASN A 58 7.10 -4.48 7.94
N CYS A 59 6.28 -5.54 8.11
CA CYS A 59 6.05 -6.18 9.41
C CYS A 59 7.30 -6.78 10.04
N PHE A 60 8.28 -7.14 9.21
CA PHE A 60 9.51 -7.78 9.67
C PHE A 60 10.61 -6.78 10.01
N TRP A 61 10.32 -5.48 10.00
CA TRP A 61 11.37 -4.49 10.11
C TRP A 61 11.61 -3.95 11.51
N HIS A 62 10.61 -3.37 12.15
CA HIS A 62 10.71 -2.88 13.53
C HIS A 62 9.44 -3.24 14.31
N LEU A 63 9.55 -4.18 15.23
CA LEU A 63 8.58 -4.37 16.29
C LEU A 63 8.71 -3.19 17.28
N PRO A 64 7.63 -2.56 17.73
CA PRO A 64 6.20 -2.88 17.55
C PRO A 64 5.51 -2.17 16.38
N TYR A 65 6.14 -1.22 15.71
CA TYR A 65 5.48 -0.33 14.72
C TYR A 65 4.96 -1.07 13.50
N SER A 66 5.73 -2.02 13.01
CA SER A 66 5.35 -2.83 11.87
C SER A 66 4.11 -3.67 12.15
N SER A 67 3.94 -4.15 13.38
CA SER A 67 2.74 -4.87 13.78
C SER A 67 1.52 -3.95 13.77
N ILE A 68 1.64 -2.72 14.30
CA ILE A 68 0.57 -1.72 14.25
C ILE A 68 0.21 -1.40 12.79
N LEU A 69 1.23 -1.13 11.95
CA LEU A 69 1.03 -0.87 10.52
C LEU A 69 0.23 -1.99 9.84
N PHE A 70 0.62 -3.22 10.10
CA PHE A 70 -0.03 -4.40 9.51
C PHE A 70 -1.46 -4.57 10.00
N PHE A 71 -1.66 -4.69 11.32
CA PHE A 71 -2.98 -5.01 11.86
C PHE A 71 -4.00 -3.89 11.62
N VAL A 72 -3.59 -2.63 11.72
CA VAL A 72 -4.49 -1.50 11.44
C VAL A 72 -4.84 -1.45 9.95
N THR A 73 -3.87 -1.57 9.04
CA THR A 73 -4.16 -1.61 7.59
C THR A 73 -5.04 -2.81 7.24
N LEU A 74 -4.76 -3.99 7.82
CA LEU A 74 -5.56 -5.20 7.62
C LEU A 74 -7.00 -5.02 8.13
N ALA A 75 -7.18 -4.42 9.31
CA ALA A 75 -8.50 -4.15 9.87
C ALA A 75 -9.31 -3.21 8.97
N PHE A 76 -8.70 -2.11 8.49
CA PHE A 76 -9.34 -1.18 7.56
C PHE A 76 -9.61 -1.77 6.17
N PHE A 77 -8.96 -2.86 5.82
CA PHE A 77 -9.32 -3.66 4.65
C PHE A 77 -10.45 -4.64 4.96
N LEU A 78 -10.27 -5.50 5.99
CA LEU A 78 -11.16 -6.62 6.24
C LEU A 78 -12.53 -6.22 6.80
N VAL A 79 -12.58 -5.28 7.76
CA VAL A 79 -13.85 -4.90 8.39
C VAL A 79 -14.86 -4.37 7.37
N PRO A 80 -14.52 -3.41 6.49
CA PRO A 80 -15.44 -2.97 5.44
C PRO A 80 -15.82 -4.08 4.46
N VAL A 81 -14.87 -4.97 4.10
CA VAL A 81 -15.15 -6.10 3.20
C VAL A 81 -16.13 -7.08 3.84
N LEU A 82 -15.95 -7.43 5.11
CA LEU A 82 -16.82 -8.37 5.82
C LEU A 82 -18.24 -7.80 6.02
N VAL A 83 -18.35 -6.50 6.36
CA VAL A 83 -19.64 -5.85 6.61
C VAL A 83 -20.40 -5.57 5.31
N THR A 84 -19.71 -5.00 4.30
CA THR A 84 -20.38 -4.53 3.08
C THR A 84 -20.28 -5.49 1.90
N ARG A 85 -19.36 -6.44 1.95
CA ARG A 85 -18.93 -7.33 0.87
C ARG A 85 -18.31 -6.59 -0.32
N TYR A 86 -17.91 -5.31 -0.16
CA TYR A 86 -17.24 -4.52 -1.20
C TYR A 86 -15.72 -4.53 -1.02
N VAL A 87 -15.02 -5.37 -1.78
CA VAL A 87 -13.55 -5.44 -1.75
C VAL A 87 -12.91 -4.11 -2.15
N SER A 88 -13.52 -3.37 -3.08
CA SER A 88 -13.02 -2.07 -3.52
C SER A 88 -13.06 -1.02 -2.41
N LEU A 89 -14.08 -1.04 -1.54
CA LEU A 89 -14.17 -0.13 -0.39
C LEU A 89 -13.05 -0.42 0.61
N GLY A 90 -12.87 -1.68 0.99
CA GLY A 90 -11.76 -2.08 1.87
C GLY A 90 -10.39 -1.69 1.29
N SER A 91 -10.21 -1.85 -0.02
CA SER A 91 -8.99 -1.46 -0.71
C SER A 91 -8.69 0.04 -0.61
N LEU A 92 -9.68 0.88 -0.87
CA LEU A 92 -9.55 2.35 -0.80
C LEU A 92 -9.21 2.81 0.62
N LEU A 93 -9.89 2.24 1.62
CA LEU A 93 -9.65 2.55 3.04
C LEU A 93 -8.26 2.07 3.49
N ALA A 94 -7.83 0.88 3.06
CA ALA A 94 -6.51 0.36 3.37
C ALA A 94 -5.39 1.27 2.84
N TYR A 95 -5.51 1.77 1.59
CA TYR A 95 -4.53 2.73 1.05
C TYR A 95 -4.53 4.05 1.82
N ALA A 96 -5.70 4.59 2.15
CA ALA A 96 -5.81 5.83 2.90
C ALA A 96 -5.18 5.70 4.30
N VAL A 97 -5.53 4.64 5.03
CA VAL A 97 -4.99 4.43 6.37
C VAL A 97 -3.51 4.10 6.36
N PHE A 98 -3.02 3.39 5.35
CA PHE A 98 -1.59 3.15 5.18
C PHE A 98 -0.83 4.47 5.04
N PHE A 99 -1.28 5.39 4.19
CA PHE A 99 -0.68 6.71 4.05
C PHE A 99 -0.71 7.50 5.37
N ILE A 100 -1.86 7.53 6.05
CA ILE A 100 -2.02 8.22 7.34
C ILE A 100 -1.04 7.67 8.39
N GLN A 101 -0.91 6.36 8.48
CA GLN A 101 0.05 5.71 9.40
C GLN A 101 1.49 6.08 9.07
N MET A 102 1.86 6.13 7.78
CA MET A 102 3.22 6.53 7.38
C MET A 102 3.53 7.96 7.82
N VAL A 103 2.55 8.88 7.70
CA VAL A 103 2.70 10.26 8.17
C VAL A 103 2.83 10.32 9.70
N ILE A 104 1.93 9.63 10.43
CA ILE A 104 1.95 9.61 11.90
C ILE A 104 3.29 9.03 12.41
N PHE A 105 3.73 7.90 11.89
CA PHE A 105 4.95 7.24 12.33
C PHE A 105 6.20 8.08 12.04
N GLY A 106 6.22 8.77 10.91
CA GLY A 106 7.30 9.69 10.60
C GLY A 106 7.32 10.94 11.50
N GLN A 107 6.14 11.50 11.85
CA GLN A 107 6.04 12.61 12.81
C GLN A 107 6.45 12.19 14.23
N LEU A 108 6.20 10.94 14.60
CA LEU A 108 6.66 10.37 15.87
C LEU A 108 8.16 10.00 15.89
N GLY A 109 8.87 10.19 14.75
CA GLY A 109 10.28 9.86 14.63
C GLY A 109 10.58 8.35 14.57
N TRP A 110 9.58 7.52 14.33
CA TRP A 110 9.73 6.07 14.37
C TRP A 110 10.56 5.47 13.24
N PHE A 111 10.81 6.21 12.17
CA PHE A 111 11.63 5.74 11.06
C PHE A 111 13.14 5.98 11.26
N ASP A 112 13.52 6.78 12.25
CA ASP A 112 14.92 7.15 12.53
C ASP A 112 15.69 7.63 11.27
N MET A 113 15.02 8.43 10.46
CA MET A 113 15.55 8.98 9.20
C MET A 113 15.71 10.50 9.28
N ALA A 114 16.59 11.04 8.46
CA ALA A 114 16.68 12.49 8.26
C ALA A 114 15.34 13.05 7.75
N LYS A 115 14.97 14.27 8.21
CA LYS A 115 13.68 14.90 7.87
C LYS A 115 13.39 14.92 6.37
N GLY A 116 14.39 15.19 5.53
CA GLY A 116 14.25 15.17 4.07
C GLY A 116 13.78 13.81 3.54
N ALA A 117 14.39 12.72 4.00
CA ALA A 117 14.02 11.37 3.61
C ALA A 117 12.61 10.97 4.11
N VAL A 118 12.20 11.46 5.28
CA VAL A 118 10.85 11.27 5.81
C VAL A 118 9.81 11.98 4.92
N TYR A 119 10.06 13.24 4.51
CA TYR A 119 9.15 13.95 3.60
C TYR A 119 9.05 13.26 2.24
N GLU A 120 10.17 12.77 1.72
CA GLU A 120 10.20 12.00 0.46
C GLU A 120 9.37 10.71 0.57
N LEU A 121 9.47 10.01 1.71
CA LEU A 121 8.63 8.84 2.01
C LEU A 121 7.13 9.18 1.99
N TYR A 122 6.72 10.33 2.55
CA TYR A 122 5.34 10.80 2.51
C TYR A 122 4.88 11.06 1.08
N VAL A 123 5.71 11.73 0.28
CA VAL A 123 5.38 12.03 -1.13
C VAL A 123 5.17 10.74 -1.92
N ILE A 124 6.07 9.77 -1.80
CA ILE A 124 5.95 8.49 -2.51
C ILE A 124 4.69 7.75 -2.07
N THR A 125 4.44 7.67 -0.76
CA THR A 125 3.26 6.97 -0.23
C THR A 125 1.96 7.67 -0.66
N PHE A 126 1.94 9.00 -0.68
CA PHE A 126 0.82 9.79 -1.20
C PHE A 126 0.57 9.49 -2.68
N LEU A 127 1.63 9.51 -3.51
CA LEU A 127 1.51 9.22 -4.95
C LEU A 127 1.00 7.80 -5.22
N LEU A 128 1.45 6.82 -4.45
CA LEU A 128 0.93 5.45 -4.53
C LEU A 128 -0.54 5.35 -4.15
N THR A 129 -0.94 6.07 -3.10
CA THR A 129 -2.35 6.14 -2.67
C THR A 129 -3.21 6.84 -3.73
N ALA A 130 -2.77 7.97 -4.26
CA ALA A 130 -3.46 8.69 -5.32
C ALA A 130 -3.60 7.84 -6.59
N LEU A 131 -2.53 7.14 -6.98
CA LEU A 131 -2.56 6.21 -8.10
C LEU A 131 -3.57 5.07 -7.88
N ALA A 132 -3.58 4.49 -6.68
CA ALA A 132 -4.54 3.44 -6.34
C ALA A 132 -5.99 3.94 -6.42
N TRP A 133 -6.28 5.12 -5.90
CA TRP A 133 -7.60 5.75 -5.99
C TRP A 133 -7.99 6.03 -7.44
N TYR A 134 -7.06 6.55 -8.22
CA TYR A 134 -7.28 6.74 -9.67
C TYR A 134 -7.60 5.42 -10.38
N ARG A 135 -6.86 4.34 -10.07
CA ARG A 135 -7.12 3.00 -10.64
C ARG A 135 -8.47 2.42 -10.18
N HIS A 136 -9.00 2.88 -9.07
CA HIS A 136 -10.31 2.49 -8.54
C HIS A 136 -11.47 3.42 -8.96
N ARG A 137 -11.25 4.43 -9.81
CA ARG A 137 -12.28 5.42 -10.20
C ARG A 137 -13.60 4.82 -10.67
N ALA A 138 -13.54 3.72 -11.42
CA ALA A 138 -14.76 3.02 -11.87
C ALA A 138 -15.47 2.29 -10.71
N ASN A 139 -14.72 1.78 -9.73
CA ASN A 139 -15.27 1.19 -8.51
C ASN A 139 -15.90 2.27 -7.63
N ILE A 140 -15.23 3.42 -7.47
CA ILE A 140 -15.76 4.57 -6.72
C ILE A 140 -17.11 4.99 -7.30
N LYS A 141 -17.20 5.13 -8.63
CA LYS A 141 -18.47 5.46 -9.29
C LYS A 141 -19.57 4.42 -9.00
N ARG A 142 -19.23 3.12 -9.03
CA ARG A 142 -20.20 2.05 -8.70
C ARG A 142 -20.57 2.02 -7.23
N LEU A 143 -19.62 2.30 -6.33
CA LEU A 143 -19.89 2.41 -4.88
C LEU A 143 -20.87 3.55 -4.59
N LEU A 144 -20.67 4.73 -5.18
CA LEU A 144 -21.56 5.88 -5.02
C LEU A 144 -22.96 5.63 -5.58
N ASN A 145 -23.07 4.85 -6.66
CA ASN A 145 -24.35 4.50 -7.29
C ASN A 145 -25.00 3.24 -6.68
N GLY A 146 -24.40 2.60 -5.68
CA GLY A 146 -24.90 1.36 -5.08
C GLY A 146 -24.83 0.12 -6.00
N THR A 147 -24.06 0.18 -7.08
CA THR A 147 -23.98 -0.86 -8.13
C THR A 147 -22.64 -1.63 -8.10
N GLU A 148 -21.86 -1.50 -7.03
CA GLU A 148 -20.60 -2.23 -6.90
C GLU A 148 -20.82 -3.72 -6.69
N ASN A 149 -19.94 -4.54 -7.28
CA ASN A 149 -20.01 -5.99 -7.17
C ASN A 149 -19.69 -6.44 -5.74
N LYS A 150 -20.59 -7.23 -5.15
CA LYS A 150 -20.38 -7.82 -3.83
C LYS A 150 -19.53 -9.10 -3.94
N PHE A 151 -18.58 -9.24 -3.05
CA PHE A 151 -17.81 -10.48 -2.93
C PHE A 151 -18.73 -11.66 -2.59
N GLY A 152 -18.59 -12.79 -3.31
CA GLY A 152 -19.40 -13.99 -3.10
C GLY A 152 -20.82 -13.95 -3.70
N SER A 153 -21.23 -12.90 -4.41
CA SER A 153 -22.47 -12.94 -5.18
C SER A 153 -22.25 -13.74 -6.47
N LYS A 154 -23.01 -14.82 -6.67
CA LYS A 154 -23.08 -15.47 -7.97
C LYS A 154 -23.65 -14.46 -8.98
N LYS A 155 -23.00 -14.33 -10.12
CA LYS A 155 -23.56 -13.65 -11.29
C LYS A 155 -24.76 -14.43 -11.82
#